data_945be83b013cde8d6d5f49babf3c7c6e
#
_entry.id   945be83b013cde8d6d5f49babf3c7c6e
#
_cell.length_a   1.000
_cell.length_b   1.000
_cell.length_c   1.000
_cell.angle_alpha   90.00
_cell.angle_beta   90.00
_cell.angle_gamma   90.00
#
_symmetry.space_group_name_H-M   'P 1'
#
loop_
_entity.id
_entity.type
_entity.pdbx_description
1 polymer ?
#
loop_
_entity_poly.entity_id
_entity_poly.type
_entity_poly.pdbx_seq_one_letter_code
_entity_poly.pdbx_strand_id
1 'polypeptide(L)'
;MKLDLQLLEEIFKIDSPTGYTHDVIDFLDKYISELGYLTERNKKGNLVVSVDGKTDYTLGLSAHVDTLGLMVRSIMPNGHLRITNLGGLLFPTLDGEYCRIHTRNGKVYSGTILSTSPSVHVYKDSRTKTRDDDNMYIRIDERVSSKKDTLDLGIDNGDFVAIDTKFEFTDSGYVKTRFLDDKASVFILVTYLQRLKEMNKIPECNLKIIFTTYEEVGHGASQIPYVDELLAVDMGCIGTDLSCTEEQVSICAKDGSGPYDYKMVSKLIELAKKEEINYAVDIYPFYSSDASAALRSGSDIKGALIGPGIHASHGMERTHIEGIINTIKLIESYVDNINK
;
A
#
# COMPACT_ATOMS: atom_id res chain seq x y z
N MET A 1 -4.88 -9.21 -21.26
CA MET A 1 -4.96 -9.81 -19.92
C MET A 1 -6.30 -9.45 -19.30
N LYS A 2 -7.01 -10.41 -18.68
CA LYS A 2 -8.24 -10.13 -17.92
C LYS A 2 -7.86 -10.09 -16.44
N LEU A 3 -8.24 -9.04 -15.74
CA LEU A 3 -8.00 -8.89 -14.31
C LEU A 3 -9.26 -9.28 -13.52
N ASP A 4 -9.06 -9.83 -12.33
CA ASP A 4 -10.14 -10.12 -11.38
C ASP A 4 -10.45 -8.87 -10.55
N LEU A 5 -11.38 -8.06 -11.04
CA LEU A 5 -11.78 -6.82 -10.37
C LEU A 5 -12.51 -7.06 -9.05
N GLN A 6 -13.10 -8.25 -8.86
CA GLN A 6 -13.73 -8.61 -7.59
C GLN A 6 -12.66 -8.83 -6.50
N LEU A 7 -11.60 -9.56 -6.82
CA LEU A 7 -10.45 -9.72 -5.92
C LEU A 7 -9.81 -8.37 -5.57
N LEU A 8 -9.67 -7.49 -6.58
CA LEU A 8 -9.15 -6.13 -6.35
C LEU A 8 -10.00 -5.41 -5.30
N GLU A 9 -11.32 -5.36 -5.49
CA GLU A 9 -12.24 -4.71 -4.56
C GLU A 9 -12.22 -5.35 -3.16
N GLU A 10 -12.13 -6.69 -3.07
CA GLU A 10 -12.04 -7.42 -1.80
C GLU A 10 -10.79 -7.02 -1.01
N ILE A 11 -9.61 -6.93 -1.66
CA ILE A 11 -8.36 -6.47 -1.03
C ILE A 11 -8.52 -5.06 -0.46
N PHE A 12 -9.19 -4.14 -1.20
CA PHE A 12 -9.39 -2.77 -0.74
C PHE A 12 -10.37 -2.65 0.43
N LYS A 13 -11.35 -3.55 0.55
CA LYS A 13 -12.35 -3.54 1.63
C LYS A 13 -11.81 -3.96 2.99
N ILE A 14 -10.67 -4.65 3.04
CA ILE A 14 -10.06 -5.09 4.30
C ILE A 14 -9.29 -3.93 4.91
N ASP A 15 -9.65 -3.52 6.13
CA ASP A 15 -8.93 -2.49 6.87
C ASP A 15 -7.54 -2.99 7.26
N SER A 16 -6.53 -2.17 6.98
CA SER A 16 -5.14 -2.52 7.28
C SER A 16 -4.26 -1.31 7.64
N PRO A 17 -4.69 -0.38 8.51
CA PRO A 17 -3.80 0.69 8.92
C PRO A 17 -2.52 0.11 9.54
N THR A 18 -1.37 0.75 9.30
CA THR A 18 -0.06 0.29 9.77
C THR A 18 -0.10 -0.14 11.23
N GLY A 19 0.30 -1.39 11.49
CA GLY A 19 0.23 -2.03 12.82
C GLY A 19 -1.07 -2.82 13.09
N TYR A 20 -2.08 -2.71 12.23
CA TYR A 20 -3.32 -3.51 12.25
C TYR A 20 -3.53 -4.19 10.90
N THR A 21 -2.69 -5.14 10.56
CA THR A 21 -2.63 -5.76 9.22
C THR A 21 -2.97 -7.25 9.21
N HIS A 22 -3.37 -7.81 10.36
CA HIS A 22 -3.58 -9.26 10.48
C HIS A 22 -4.70 -9.75 9.57
N ASP A 23 -5.81 -9.02 9.42
CA ASP A 23 -6.95 -9.45 8.61
C ASP A 23 -6.59 -9.56 7.12
N VAL A 24 -5.84 -8.59 6.56
CA VAL A 24 -5.40 -8.64 5.16
C VAL A 24 -4.33 -9.71 4.95
N ILE A 25 -3.44 -9.92 5.91
CA ILE A 25 -2.45 -11.01 5.87
C ILE A 25 -3.15 -12.38 5.95
N ASP A 26 -4.16 -12.54 6.82
CA ASP A 26 -4.94 -13.78 6.91
C ASP A 26 -5.69 -14.08 5.60
N PHE A 27 -6.27 -13.05 4.99
CA PHE A 27 -6.93 -13.16 3.70
C PHE A 27 -5.95 -13.61 2.60
N LEU A 28 -4.80 -12.95 2.48
CA LEU A 28 -3.79 -13.26 1.46
C LEU A 28 -3.18 -14.65 1.67
N ASP A 29 -2.87 -15.01 2.92
CA ASP A 29 -2.32 -16.32 3.26
C ASP A 29 -3.28 -17.44 2.86
N LYS A 30 -4.56 -17.30 3.21
CA LYS A 30 -5.59 -18.25 2.79
C LYS A 30 -5.71 -18.31 1.27
N TYR A 31 -5.87 -17.17 0.60
CA TYR A 31 -6.07 -17.10 -0.84
C TYR A 31 -4.90 -17.73 -1.62
N ILE A 32 -3.67 -17.37 -1.24
CA ILE A 32 -2.45 -17.85 -1.91
C ILE A 32 -2.21 -19.34 -1.61
N SER A 33 -2.51 -19.81 -0.40
CA SER A 33 -2.45 -21.24 -0.06
C SER A 33 -3.47 -22.05 -0.87
N GLU A 34 -4.68 -21.54 -1.11
CA GLU A 34 -5.70 -22.17 -1.97
C GLU A 34 -5.25 -22.24 -3.45
N LEU A 35 -4.39 -21.33 -3.92
CA LEU A 35 -3.70 -21.46 -5.22
C LEU A 35 -2.64 -22.57 -5.22
N GLY A 36 -2.27 -23.10 -4.04
CA GLY A 36 -1.30 -24.20 -3.88
C GLY A 36 0.13 -23.73 -3.68
N TYR A 37 0.37 -22.48 -3.29
CA TYR A 37 1.69 -21.99 -2.92
C TYR A 37 1.98 -22.15 -1.43
N LEU A 38 3.25 -22.34 -1.09
CA LEU A 38 3.71 -22.36 0.31
C LEU A 38 3.88 -20.92 0.80
N THR A 39 3.31 -20.65 1.95
CA THR A 39 3.38 -19.36 2.63
C THR A 39 4.06 -19.50 3.99
N GLU A 40 4.74 -18.44 4.42
CA GLU A 40 5.37 -18.34 5.72
C GLU A 40 5.19 -16.92 6.28
N ARG A 41 4.97 -16.78 7.58
CA ARG A 41 4.91 -15.47 8.26
C ARG A 41 6.15 -15.26 9.10
N ASN A 42 6.79 -14.12 8.93
CA ASN A 42 7.88 -13.74 9.82
C ASN A 42 7.35 -13.12 11.13
N LYS A 43 8.26 -12.79 12.07
CA LYS A 43 7.88 -12.21 13.38
C LYS A 43 7.29 -10.80 13.27
N LYS A 44 7.55 -10.09 12.19
CA LYS A 44 6.93 -8.77 11.92
C LYS A 44 5.50 -8.87 11.40
N GLY A 45 5.08 -10.06 10.97
CA GLY A 45 3.78 -10.30 10.34
C GLY A 45 3.81 -10.25 8.82
N ASN A 46 4.97 -10.01 8.18
CA ASN A 46 5.08 -10.08 6.73
C ASN A 46 4.78 -11.51 6.25
N LEU A 47 4.04 -11.63 5.15
CA LEU A 47 3.76 -12.89 4.49
C LEU A 47 4.76 -13.12 3.36
N VAL A 48 5.43 -14.26 3.36
CA VAL A 48 6.39 -14.65 2.34
C VAL A 48 5.85 -15.84 1.57
N VAL A 49 5.81 -15.74 0.25
CA VAL A 49 5.45 -16.81 -0.68
C VAL A 49 6.70 -17.29 -1.40
N SER A 50 6.97 -18.60 -1.35
CA SER A 50 8.11 -19.19 -2.03
C SER A 50 7.67 -19.91 -3.30
N VAL A 51 8.35 -19.61 -4.42
CA VAL A 51 8.13 -20.28 -5.71
C VAL A 51 9.48 -20.76 -6.22
N ASP A 52 9.62 -22.08 -6.40
CA ASP A 52 10.82 -22.66 -6.93
C ASP A 52 10.98 -22.34 -8.43
N GLY A 53 12.17 -21.94 -8.81
CA GLY A 53 12.55 -21.62 -10.18
C GLY A 53 13.50 -22.64 -10.79
N LYS A 54 14.04 -22.30 -11.99
CA LYS A 54 14.97 -23.16 -12.73
C LYS A 54 16.43 -23.03 -12.29
N THR A 55 16.75 -21.97 -11.53
CA THR A 55 18.13 -21.69 -11.07
C THR A 55 18.12 -21.35 -9.58
N ASP A 56 19.29 -21.39 -8.94
CA ASP A 56 19.47 -21.05 -7.53
C ASP A 56 19.41 -19.53 -7.26
N TYR A 57 19.43 -18.70 -8.31
CA TYR A 57 19.27 -17.24 -8.16
C TYR A 57 17.88 -16.91 -7.59
N THR A 58 17.82 -16.04 -6.62
CA THR A 58 16.56 -15.70 -5.92
C THR A 58 16.22 -14.23 -6.08
N LEU A 59 15.07 -13.96 -6.70
CA LEU A 59 14.50 -12.61 -6.82
C LEU A 59 13.41 -12.42 -5.75
N GLY A 60 13.55 -11.35 -4.96
CA GLY A 60 12.49 -10.83 -4.10
C GLY A 60 11.59 -9.89 -4.87
N LEU A 61 10.27 -10.05 -4.72
CA LEU A 61 9.26 -9.09 -5.16
C LEU A 61 8.50 -8.65 -3.90
N SER A 62 8.48 -7.36 -3.56
CA SER A 62 7.75 -6.88 -2.38
C SER A 62 6.64 -5.91 -2.76
N ALA A 63 5.54 -5.96 -2.01
CA ALA A 63 4.48 -4.96 -1.97
C ALA A 63 3.97 -4.86 -0.54
N HIS A 64 3.56 -3.67 -0.10
CA HIS A 64 3.07 -3.52 1.26
C HIS A 64 1.54 -3.60 1.36
N VAL A 65 1.05 -4.24 2.42
CA VAL A 65 -0.38 -4.39 2.70
C VAL A 65 -0.91 -3.35 3.67
N ASP A 66 0.00 -2.73 4.43
CA ASP A 66 -0.39 -1.69 5.36
C ASP A 66 -0.74 -0.40 4.63
N THR A 67 -1.67 0.33 5.22
CA THR A 67 -2.17 1.59 4.69
C THR A 67 -1.92 2.72 5.67
N LEU A 68 -1.95 3.92 5.18
CA LEU A 68 -2.13 5.08 6.04
C LEU A 68 -3.38 4.91 6.91
N GLY A 69 -3.35 5.47 8.09
CA GLY A 69 -4.46 5.41 9.03
C GLY A 69 -4.31 6.39 10.18
N LEU A 70 -5.16 6.21 11.18
CA LEU A 70 -5.11 7.02 12.39
C LEU A 70 -5.10 6.10 13.63
N MET A 71 -4.72 6.70 14.76
CA MET A 71 -4.80 6.06 16.08
C MET A 71 -5.47 7.01 17.06
N VAL A 72 -6.25 6.47 17.97
CA VAL A 72 -6.85 7.23 19.07
C VAL A 72 -5.73 7.71 19.99
N ARG A 73 -5.49 9.03 20.01
CA ARG A 73 -4.48 9.68 20.86
C ARG A 73 -5.00 9.90 22.27
N SER A 74 -6.26 10.35 22.37
CA SER A 74 -6.95 10.55 23.66
C SER A 74 -8.45 10.74 23.46
N ILE A 75 -9.22 10.55 24.54
CA ILE A 75 -10.67 10.79 24.57
C ILE A 75 -10.93 12.17 25.18
N MET A 76 -11.65 13.01 24.46
CA MET A 76 -12.04 14.35 24.88
C MET A 76 -13.14 14.31 25.97
N PRO A 77 -13.31 15.38 26.78
CA PRO A 77 -14.34 15.42 27.83
C PRO A 77 -15.76 15.16 27.33
N ASN A 78 -16.08 15.53 26.07
CA ASN A 78 -17.37 15.31 25.42
C ASN A 78 -17.51 13.92 24.75
N GLY A 79 -16.55 13.04 24.93
CA GLY A 79 -16.54 11.68 24.36
C GLY A 79 -15.97 11.56 22.96
N HIS A 80 -15.67 12.63 22.26
CA HIS A 80 -15.02 12.58 20.94
C HIS A 80 -13.55 12.14 21.05
N LEU A 81 -12.96 11.68 19.94
CA LEU A 81 -11.59 11.16 19.92
C LEU A 81 -10.61 12.16 19.30
N ARG A 82 -9.55 12.50 20.02
CA ARG A 82 -8.34 13.07 19.40
C ARG A 82 -7.57 11.97 18.71
N ILE A 83 -6.97 12.32 17.60
CA ILE A 83 -6.29 11.38 16.70
C ILE A 83 -4.82 11.72 16.54
N THR A 84 -4.04 10.77 16.08
CA THR A 84 -2.71 10.94 15.53
C THR A 84 -2.58 10.09 14.27
N ASN A 85 -1.73 10.52 13.34
CA ASN A 85 -1.54 9.81 12.07
C ASN A 85 -0.67 8.55 12.22
N LEU A 86 -0.92 7.59 11.35
CA LEU A 86 -0.07 6.46 11.04
C LEU A 86 0.38 6.66 9.58
N GLY A 87 1.68 6.93 9.38
CA GLY A 87 2.23 7.30 8.08
C GLY A 87 1.96 8.76 7.66
N GLY A 88 2.23 9.08 6.41
CA GLY A 88 2.25 10.43 5.86
C GLY A 88 0.90 10.96 5.34
N LEU A 89 -0.17 10.94 6.13
CA LEU A 89 -1.52 11.36 5.71
C LEU A 89 -1.62 12.82 5.27
N LEU A 90 -2.34 13.05 4.18
CA LEU A 90 -2.76 14.40 3.75
C LEU A 90 -4.07 14.79 4.46
N PHE A 91 -3.98 15.34 5.66
CA PHE A 91 -5.13 15.68 6.53
C PHE A 91 -6.26 16.47 5.87
N PRO A 92 -6.02 17.46 4.97
CA PRO A 92 -7.11 18.17 4.31
C PRO A 92 -8.08 17.27 3.54
N THR A 93 -7.65 16.09 3.11
CA THR A 93 -8.50 15.11 2.41
C THR A 93 -9.39 14.29 3.34
N LEU A 94 -9.23 14.44 4.66
CA LEU A 94 -9.94 13.64 5.67
C LEU A 94 -11.18 14.35 6.25
N ASP A 95 -11.32 15.66 6.03
CA ASP A 95 -12.44 16.42 6.63
C ASP A 95 -13.78 15.99 6.02
N GLY A 96 -14.60 15.32 6.80
CA GLY A 96 -15.87 14.72 6.40
C GLY A 96 -15.80 13.24 6.05
N GLU A 97 -14.64 12.60 6.12
CA GLU A 97 -14.49 11.18 5.81
C GLU A 97 -15.04 10.29 6.92
N TYR A 98 -15.60 9.15 6.50
CA TYR A 98 -16.03 8.09 7.41
C TYR A 98 -14.84 7.22 7.80
N CYS A 99 -14.92 6.65 9.00
CA CYS A 99 -13.89 5.79 9.54
C CYS A 99 -14.48 4.66 10.39
N ARG A 100 -13.64 3.66 10.63
CA ARG A 100 -13.92 2.52 11.53
C ARG A 100 -12.87 2.51 12.64
N ILE A 101 -13.34 2.47 13.90
CA ILE A 101 -12.51 2.42 15.10
C ILE A 101 -12.45 0.98 15.55
N HIS A 102 -11.27 0.37 15.45
CA HIS A 102 -10.99 -1.01 15.85
C HIS A 102 -10.48 -1.05 17.28
N THR A 103 -11.30 -1.54 18.20
CA THR A 103 -10.95 -1.61 19.61
C THR A 103 -10.15 -2.86 19.97
N ARG A 104 -9.38 -2.81 21.05
CA ARG A 104 -8.58 -3.95 21.52
C ARG A 104 -9.43 -5.16 21.96
N ASN A 105 -10.72 -4.97 22.23
CA ASN A 105 -11.64 -6.05 22.57
C ASN A 105 -12.39 -6.65 21.35
N GLY A 106 -11.98 -6.26 20.12
CA GLY A 106 -12.50 -6.78 18.87
C GLY A 106 -13.81 -6.18 18.39
N LYS A 107 -14.30 -5.11 19.04
CA LYS A 107 -15.45 -4.35 18.53
C LYS A 107 -15.01 -3.31 17.53
N VAL A 108 -15.88 -3.02 16.57
CA VAL A 108 -15.68 -1.98 15.55
C VAL A 108 -16.81 -0.99 15.65
N TYR A 109 -16.45 0.30 15.70
CA TYR A 109 -17.42 1.40 15.70
C TYR A 109 -17.21 2.30 14.50
N SER A 110 -18.28 2.88 13.97
CA SER A 110 -18.18 3.90 12.92
C SER A 110 -18.02 5.29 13.51
N GLY A 111 -17.48 6.20 12.72
CA GLY A 111 -17.35 7.60 13.05
C GLY A 111 -17.08 8.47 11.83
N THR A 112 -17.05 9.78 12.07
CA THR A 112 -16.73 10.78 11.05
C THR A 112 -15.54 11.60 11.53
N ILE A 113 -14.54 11.75 10.66
CA ILE A 113 -13.39 12.63 10.89
C ILE A 113 -13.79 14.06 10.55
N LEU A 114 -13.66 14.97 11.49
CA LEU A 114 -14.12 16.35 11.37
C LEU A 114 -13.07 17.33 11.88
N SER A 115 -13.04 18.50 11.26
CA SER A 115 -12.32 19.65 11.81
C SER A 115 -12.96 20.11 13.13
N THR A 116 -12.18 20.71 14.03
CA THR A 116 -12.70 21.32 15.29
C THR A 116 -13.61 22.53 15.04
N SER A 117 -13.74 22.98 13.80
CA SER A 117 -14.67 24.01 13.34
C SER A 117 -15.57 23.48 12.20
N PRO A 118 -16.43 22.45 12.45
CA PRO A 118 -17.04 21.65 11.39
C PRO A 118 -18.27 22.29 10.72
N SER A 119 -18.68 23.48 11.13
CA SER A 119 -19.91 24.13 10.61
C SER A 119 -19.70 25.60 10.30
N VAL A 120 -19.99 25.99 9.06
CA VAL A 120 -19.93 27.39 8.62
C VAL A 120 -20.95 28.30 9.31
N HIS A 121 -22.02 27.73 9.87
CA HIS A 121 -23.07 28.48 10.58
C HIS A 121 -22.71 28.74 12.05
N VAL A 122 -21.70 28.08 12.58
CA VAL A 122 -21.31 28.17 14.01
C VAL A 122 -19.90 28.73 14.16
N TYR A 123 -18.98 28.36 13.32
CA TYR A 123 -17.57 28.72 13.46
C TYR A 123 -17.13 29.68 12.36
N LYS A 124 -16.59 30.84 12.74
CA LYS A 124 -16.11 31.87 11.80
C LYS A 124 -14.91 31.37 10.97
N ASP A 125 -14.10 30.53 11.55
CA ASP A 125 -12.86 29.98 10.97
C ASP A 125 -13.04 28.63 10.29
N SER A 126 -14.26 28.14 10.12
CA SER A 126 -14.54 26.80 9.52
C SER A 126 -13.88 26.58 8.15
N ARG A 127 -13.72 27.65 7.34
CA ARG A 127 -13.09 27.60 6.02
C ARG A 127 -11.57 27.74 6.05
N THR A 128 -10.99 28.25 7.12
CA THR A 128 -9.57 28.61 7.23
C THR A 128 -8.84 27.83 8.34
N LYS A 129 -9.57 27.07 9.16
CA LYS A 129 -8.99 26.18 10.17
C LYS A 129 -8.03 25.20 9.50
N THR A 130 -6.83 25.12 9.99
CA THR A 130 -5.86 24.12 9.53
C THR A 130 -6.39 22.71 9.78
N ARG A 131 -6.24 21.83 8.80
CA ARG A 131 -6.55 20.40 8.91
C ARG A 131 -5.25 19.69 9.23
N ASP A 132 -5.07 19.34 10.49
CA ASP A 132 -3.94 18.63 11.08
C ASP A 132 -4.43 17.81 12.29
N ASP A 133 -3.56 17.04 12.91
CA ASP A 133 -3.89 16.16 14.04
C ASP A 133 -4.31 16.91 15.32
N ASP A 134 -3.96 18.19 15.48
CA ASP A 134 -4.39 19.02 16.61
C ASP A 134 -5.78 19.66 16.38
N ASN A 135 -6.14 19.90 15.13
CA ASN A 135 -7.38 20.59 14.74
C ASN A 135 -8.45 19.65 14.19
N MET A 136 -8.23 18.34 14.21
CA MET A 136 -9.20 17.34 13.77
C MET A 136 -9.52 16.35 14.90
N TYR A 137 -10.70 15.74 14.82
CA TYR A 137 -11.18 14.76 15.79
C TYR A 137 -12.14 13.78 15.12
N ILE A 138 -12.43 12.67 15.79
CA ILE A 138 -13.49 11.74 15.36
C ILE A 138 -14.71 11.93 16.25
N ARG A 139 -15.85 12.14 15.59
CA ARG A 139 -17.17 12.02 16.18
C ARG A 139 -17.63 10.58 15.98
N ILE A 140 -17.82 9.87 17.08
CA ILE A 140 -18.28 8.47 17.08
C ILE A 140 -19.79 8.44 16.79
N ASP A 141 -20.26 7.45 16.03
CA ASP A 141 -21.69 7.28 15.69
C ASP A 141 -22.43 6.52 16.81
N GLU A 142 -22.11 6.83 18.07
CA GLU A 142 -22.72 6.29 19.26
C GLU A 142 -23.22 7.42 20.20
N ARG A 143 -24.13 7.07 21.11
CA ARG A 143 -24.67 8.06 22.08
C ARG A 143 -23.67 8.30 23.21
N VAL A 144 -22.66 9.09 22.95
CA VAL A 144 -21.67 9.51 23.93
C VAL A 144 -21.77 11.02 24.20
N SER A 145 -21.61 11.42 25.43
CA SER A 145 -21.61 12.82 25.89
C SER A 145 -20.45 13.11 26.84
N SER A 146 -19.73 12.08 27.26
CA SER A 146 -18.62 12.17 28.19
C SER A 146 -17.51 11.17 27.83
N LYS A 147 -16.31 11.45 28.33
CA LYS A 147 -15.18 10.50 28.25
C LYS A 147 -15.56 9.13 28.82
N LYS A 148 -16.35 9.09 29.90
CA LYS A 148 -16.78 7.83 30.50
C LYS A 148 -17.64 7.01 29.55
N ASP A 149 -18.59 7.63 28.83
CA ASP A 149 -19.45 6.90 27.89
C ASP A 149 -18.63 6.21 26.80
N THR A 150 -17.60 6.88 26.29
CA THR A 150 -16.69 6.31 25.28
C THR A 150 -15.86 5.15 25.83
N LEU A 151 -15.34 5.30 27.05
CA LEU A 151 -14.63 4.20 27.74
C LEU A 151 -15.54 2.99 27.99
N ASP A 152 -16.82 3.22 28.35
CA ASP A 152 -17.80 2.17 28.56
C ASP A 152 -18.12 1.37 27.27
N LEU A 153 -17.92 1.96 26.08
CA LEU A 153 -17.95 1.25 24.79
C LEU A 153 -16.75 0.32 24.61
N GLY A 154 -15.66 0.56 25.34
CA GLY A 154 -14.38 -0.16 25.22
C GLY A 154 -13.41 0.49 24.25
N ILE A 155 -13.66 1.74 23.85
CA ILE A 155 -12.73 2.55 23.03
C ILE A 155 -11.73 3.20 23.98
N ASP A 156 -10.43 3.08 23.66
CA ASP A 156 -9.37 3.66 24.49
C ASP A 156 -8.20 4.16 23.62
N ASN A 157 -7.25 4.82 24.28
CA ASN A 157 -6.03 5.31 23.64
C ASN A 157 -5.25 4.13 23.01
N GLY A 158 -4.78 4.35 21.79
CA GLY A 158 -4.06 3.33 21.03
C GLY A 158 -4.95 2.39 20.20
N ASP A 159 -6.26 2.59 20.18
CA ASP A 159 -7.15 1.92 19.25
C ASP A 159 -6.91 2.42 17.81
N PHE A 160 -6.95 1.50 16.85
CA PHE A 160 -6.70 1.80 15.44
C PHE A 160 -7.93 2.39 14.77
N VAL A 161 -7.68 3.28 13.80
CA VAL A 161 -8.74 3.87 13.00
C VAL A 161 -8.42 3.71 11.52
N ALA A 162 -9.25 2.94 10.84
CA ALA A 162 -9.22 2.80 9.40
C ALA A 162 -10.13 3.84 8.74
N ILE A 163 -9.62 4.48 7.69
CA ILE A 163 -10.36 5.47 6.90
C ILE A 163 -11.09 4.75 5.77
N ASP A 164 -12.31 5.17 5.44
CA ASP A 164 -13.07 4.55 4.36
C ASP A 164 -12.38 4.71 3.00
N THR A 165 -12.25 3.60 2.26
CA THR A 165 -11.48 3.54 1.01
C THR A 165 -12.21 4.20 -0.16
N LYS A 166 -13.54 4.17 -0.19
CA LYS A 166 -14.39 4.68 -1.29
C LYS A 166 -14.03 4.10 -2.66
N PHE A 167 -13.86 2.79 -2.71
CA PHE A 167 -13.50 2.11 -3.95
C PHE A 167 -14.54 2.31 -5.05
N GLU A 168 -14.07 2.74 -6.23
CA GLU A 168 -14.87 2.89 -7.44
C GLU A 168 -14.06 2.46 -8.67
N PHE A 169 -14.65 1.60 -9.50
CA PHE A 169 -14.12 1.26 -10.83
C PHE A 169 -15.02 1.86 -11.90
N THR A 170 -14.45 2.63 -12.82
CA THR A 170 -15.19 3.30 -13.89
C THR A 170 -15.21 2.49 -15.18
N ASP A 171 -16.24 2.67 -16.02
CA ASP A 171 -16.33 2.02 -17.34
C ASP A 171 -15.17 2.38 -18.27
N SER A 172 -14.51 3.51 -18.04
CA SER A 172 -13.32 3.95 -18.78
C SER A 172 -12.01 3.36 -18.27
N GLY A 173 -12.04 2.45 -17.27
CA GLY A 173 -10.88 1.72 -16.79
C GLY A 173 -10.13 2.36 -15.63
N TYR A 174 -10.62 3.46 -15.04
CA TYR A 174 -10.01 4.06 -13.87
C TYR A 174 -10.44 3.37 -12.58
N VAL A 175 -9.49 3.17 -11.68
CA VAL A 175 -9.71 2.77 -10.29
C VAL A 175 -9.47 3.99 -9.41
N LYS A 176 -10.49 4.40 -8.65
CA LYS A 176 -10.42 5.49 -7.69
C LYS A 176 -10.68 4.93 -6.30
N THR A 177 -9.78 5.19 -5.38
CA THR A 177 -9.90 4.75 -3.99
C THR A 177 -8.79 5.39 -3.16
N ARG A 178 -8.85 5.32 -1.84
CA ARG A 178 -7.67 5.48 -1.00
C ARG A 178 -6.86 4.19 -1.03
N PHE A 179 -5.56 4.33 -0.81
CA PHE A 179 -4.65 3.20 -0.58
C PHE A 179 -4.42 2.30 -1.81
N LEU A 180 -4.46 2.89 -3.04
CA LEU A 180 -3.82 2.28 -4.20
C LEU A 180 -2.33 2.04 -3.92
N ASP A 181 -1.74 2.95 -3.18
CA ASP A 181 -0.50 2.85 -2.42
C ASP A 181 -0.76 2.01 -1.14
N ASP A 182 -0.41 0.72 -1.05
CA ASP A 182 0.18 -0.10 -2.14
C ASP A 182 -0.66 -1.34 -2.43
N LYS A 183 -1.95 -1.32 -2.09
CA LYS A 183 -2.87 -2.44 -2.35
C LYS A 183 -3.01 -2.77 -3.84
N ALA A 184 -2.74 -1.80 -4.73
CA ALA A 184 -2.69 -2.06 -6.17
C ALA A 184 -1.54 -3.03 -6.51
N SER A 185 -0.37 -2.87 -5.90
CA SER A 185 0.76 -3.76 -6.13
C SER A 185 0.61 -5.09 -5.41
N VAL A 186 -0.06 -5.12 -4.25
CA VAL A 186 -0.50 -6.38 -3.63
C VAL A 186 -1.34 -7.19 -4.63
N PHE A 187 -2.34 -6.57 -5.24
CA PHE A 187 -3.15 -7.21 -6.28
C PHE A 187 -2.33 -7.63 -7.51
N ILE A 188 -1.36 -6.82 -7.95
CA ILE A 188 -0.44 -7.15 -9.05
C ILE A 188 0.33 -8.43 -8.74
N LEU A 189 0.92 -8.56 -7.54
CA LEU A 189 1.70 -9.74 -7.17
C LEU A 189 0.82 -10.99 -6.99
N VAL A 190 -0.38 -10.86 -6.44
CA VAL A 190 -1.35 -11.97 -6.37
C VAL A 190 -1.76 -12.41 -7.78
N THR A 191 -2.07 -11.46 -8.67
CA THR A 191 -2.40 -11.75 -10.08
C THR A 191 -1.23 -12.44 -10.79
N TYR A 192 0.01 -12.03 -10.52
CA TYR A 192 1.19 -12.68 -11.08
C TYR A 192 1.29 -14.14 -10.61
N LEU A 193 1.06 -14.45 -9.33
CA LEU A 193 0.99 -15.83 -8.82
C LEU A 193 -0.12 -16.65 -9.51
N GLN A 194 -1.32 -16.09 -9.65
CA GLN A 194 -2.41 -16.75 -10.40
C GLN A 194 -1.98 -17.12 -11.81
N ARG A 195 -1.35 -16.19 -12.52
CA ARG A 195 -0.90 -16.38 -13.90
C ARG A 195 0.19 -17.44 -14.02
N LEU A 196 1.16 -17.49 -13.11
CA LEU A 196 2.15 -18.57 -13.06
C LEU A 196 1.46 -19.94 -12.93
N LYS A 197 0.43 -20.02 -12.08
CA LYS A 197 -0.35 -21.24 -11.87
C LYS A 197 -1.16 -21.64 -13.10
N GLU A 198 -1.91 -20.71 -13.68
CA GLU A 198 -2.75 -20.94 -14.86
C GLU A 198 -1.93 -21.39 -16.07
N MET A 199 -0.76 -20.80 -16.28
CA MET A 199 0.16 -21.16 -17.35
C MET A 199 1.01 -22.40 -17.04
N ASN A 200 0.92 -22.95 -15.83
CA ASN A 200 1.81 -24.00 -15.33
C ASN A 200 3.30 -23.66 -15.57
N LYS A 201 3.65 -22.39 -15.33
CA LYS A 201 4.96 -21.84 -15.67
C LYS A 201 5.90 -21.91 -14.47
N ILE A 202 7.08 -22.51 -14.68
CA ILE A 202 8.19 -22.47 -13.73
C ILE A 202 9.03 -21.23 -14.05
N PRO A 203 9.20 -20.28 -13.09
CA PRO A 203 10.01 -19.08 -13.33
C PRO A 203 11.49 -19.40 -13.56
N GLU A 204 12.22 -18.51 -14.23
CA GLU A 204 13.66 -18.71 -14.54
C GLU A 204 14.56 -18.66 -13.30
N CYS A 205 14.07 -18.09 -12.19
CA CYS A 205 14.77 -18.03 -10.90
C CYS A 205 13.80 -18.34 -9.75
N ASN A 206 14.33 -18.64 -8.58
CA ASN A 206 13.51 -18.72 -7.37
C ASN A 206 12.87 -17.37 -7.08
N LEU A 207 11.61 -17.37 -6.62
CA LEU A 207 10.91 -16.16 -6.22
C LEU A 207 10.59 -16.18 -4.73
N LYS A 208 10.82 -15.04 -4.08
CA LYS A 208 10.27 -14.71 -2.75
C LYS A 208 9.35 -13.52 -2.92
N ILE A 209 8.04 -13.77 -2.91
CA ILE A 209 7.05 -12.69 -2.92
C ILE A 209 6.74 -12.33 -1.47
N ILE A 210 6.91 -11.06 -1.13
CA ILE A 210 6.92 -10.57 0.25
C ILE A 210 5.84 -9.50 0.38
N PHE A 211 4.79 -9.80 1.12
CA PHE A 211 3.77 -8.81 1.50
C PHE A 211 4.15 -8.22 2.86
N THR A 212 4.56 -6.96 2.87
CA THR A 212 5.10 -6.28 4.05
C THR A 212 4.03 -5.51 4.82
N THR A 213 4.28 -5.17 6.10
CA THR A 213 3.25 -4.71 7.04
C THR A 213 3.54 -3.38 7.73
N TYR A 214 4.66 -2.73 7.50
CA TYR A 214 5.08 -1.48 8.15
C TYR A 214 5.85 -0.57 7.18
N GLU A 215 5.51 -0.60 5.89
CA GLU A 215 6.20 0.23 4.90
C GLU A 215 5.94 1.71 5.15
N GLU A 216 4.71 2.10 5.40
CA GLU A 216 4.24 3.48 5.60
C GLU A 216 4.90 4.22 6.78
N VAL A 217 5.59 3.48 7.63
CA VAL A 217 6.40 4.02 8.72
C VAL A 217 7.89 3.67 8.58
N GLY A 218 8.31 3.25 7.38
CA GLY A 218 9.70 3.19 6.94
C GLY A 218 10.47 1.94 7.33
N HIS A 219 9.83 0.85 7.75
CA HIS A 219 10.55 -0.38 8.13
C HIS A 219 9.89 -1.70 7.68
N GLY A 220 9.05 -1.69 6.62
CA GLY A 220 8.38 -2.88 6.09
C GLY A 220 9.35 -4.02 5.80
N ALA A 221 10.28 -3.81 4.88
CA ALA A 221 11.29 -4.79 4.49
C ALA A 221 12.59 -4.73 5.34
N SER A 222 12.56 -4.20 6.57
CA SER A 222 13.75 -4.21 7.43
C SER A 222 14.24 -5.62 7.80
N GLN A 223 13.40 -6.63 7.59
CA GLN A 223 13.73 -8.05 7.72
C GLN A 223 13.04 -8.80 6.57
N ILE A 224 13.83 -9.29 5.64
CA ILE A 224 13.40 -10.08 4.48
C ILE A 224 14.10 -11.44 4.45
N PRO A 225 13.57 -12.46 3.77
CA PRO A 225 14.32 -13.68 3.49
C PRO A 225 15.55 -13.37 2.63
N TYR A 226 16.46 -14.35 2.51
CA TYR A 226 17.58 -14.22 1.58
C TYR A 226 17.07 -14.08 0.13
N VAL A 227 17.58 -13.05 -0.55
CA VAL A 227 17.39 -12.80 -1.98
C VAL A 227 18.66 -12.17 -2.55
N ASP A 228 18.94 -12.39 -3.85
CA ASP A 228 20.06 -11.76 -4.56
C ASP A 228 19.71 -10.34 -5.03
N GLU A 229 18.45 -10.15 -5.42
CA GLU A 229 17.86 -8.87 -5.83
C GLU A 229 16.48 -8.68 -5.17
N LEU A 230 16.14 -7.44 -4.83
CA LEU A 230 14.80 -7.06 -4.40
C LEU A 230 14.22 -6.02 -5.36
N LEU A 231 13.17 -6.39 -6.06
CA LEU A 231 12.34 -5.48 -6.83
C LEU A 231 11.11 -5.12 -6.00
N ALA A 232 11.10 -3.92 -5.42
CA ALA A 232 9.91 -3.40 -4.81
C ALA A 232 8.88 -3.08 -5.91
N VAL A 233 7.67 -3.55 -5.72
CA VAL A 233 6.51 -3.24 -6.55
C VAL A 233 5.62 -2.36 -5.70
N ASP A 234 5.67 -1.06 -5.97
CA ASP A 234 5.01 -0.03 -5.19
C ASP A 234 4.51 1.05 -6.18
N MET A 235 3.91 2.14 -5.72
CA MET A 235 3.31 3.10 -6.63
C MET A 235 4.34 3.95 -7.39
N GLY A 236 4.02 4.34 -8.62
CA GLY A 236 4.71 5.36 -9.39
C GLY A 236 4.11 6.74 -9.17
N CYS A 237 4.91 7.72 -8.78
CA CYS A 237 4.46 9.09 -8.55
C CYS A 237 4.04 9.78 -9.86
N ILE A 238 2.97 10.58 -9.79
CA ILE A 238 2.53 11.46 -10.89
C ILE A 238 2.52 12.90 -10.38
N GLY A 239 3.20 13.80 -11.09
CA GLY A 239 3.26 15.20 -10.68
C GLY A 239 4.17 16.05 -11.56
N THR A 240 4.47 17.27 -11.10
CA THR A 240 5.38 18.19 -11.79
C THR A 240 6.77 17.58 -11.90
N ASP A 241 7.40 17.72 -13.06
CA ASP A 241 8.72 17.16 -13.41
C ASP A 241 8.80 15.62 -13.41
N LEU A 242 7.66 14.93 -13.42
CA LEU A 242 7.55 13.49 -13.58
C LEU A 242 6.87 13.15 -14.91
N SER A 243 7.30 12.05 -15.53
CA SER A 243 6.83 11.64 -16.87
C SER A 243 5.71 10.60 -16.80
N CYS A 244 5.55 9.94 -15.66
CA CYS A 244 4.59 8.85 -15.50
C CYS A 244 3.15 9.35 -15.57
N THR A 245 2.31 8.54 -16.19
CA THR A 245 0.85 8.66 -16.23
C THR A 245 0.19 7.45 -15.58
N GLU A 246 -1.11 7.52 -15.34
CA GLU A 246 -1.88 6.43 -14.72
C GLU A 246 -1.92 5.15 -15.58
N GLU A 247 -1.67 5.25 -16.88
CA GLU A 247 -1.67 4.13 -17.83
C GLU A 247 -0.31 3.42 -17.95
N GLN A 248 0.72 3.93 -17.26
CA GLN A 248 2.09 3.46 -17.39
C GLN A 248 2.56 2.69 -16.16
N VAL A 249 3.54 1.80 -16.38
CA VAL A 249 4.41 1.37 -15.29
C VAL A 249 5.53 2.39 -15.12
N SER A 250 5.74 2.85 -13.90
CA SER A 250 6.87 3.69 -13.54
C SER A 250 8.08 2.84 -13.16
N ILE A 251 9.26 3.20 -13.65
CA ILE A 251 10.56 2.65 -13.26
C ILE A 251 11.26 3.77 -12.49
N CYS A 252 11.44 3.60 -11.19
CA CYS A 252 12.11 4.61 -10.37
C CYS A 252 13.63 4.47 -10.49
N ALA A 253 14.29 5.50 -11.04
CA ALA A 253 15.75 5.49 -11.13
C ALA A 253 16.41 5.91 -9.82
N LYS A 254 15.72 6.75 -9.01
CA LYS A 254 16.18 7.25 -7.72
C LYS A 254 15.00 7.69 -6.86
N ASP A 255 15.04 7.37 -5.59
CA ASP A 255 14.14 7.93 -4.57
C ASP A 255 14.89 8.88 -3.59
N GLY A 256 14.24 9.25 -2.49
CA GLY A 256 14.84 10.07 -1.43
C GLY A 256 16.03 9.41 -0.72
N SER A 257 16.18 8.09 -0.81
CA SER A 257 17.27 7.32 -0.19
C SER A 257 18.53 7.24 -1.05
N GLY A 258 18.41 7.49 -2.34
CA GLY A 258 19.50 7.42 -3.30
C GLY A 258 19.13 6.73 -4.62
N PRO A 259 20.10 6.54 -5.54
CA PRO A 259 19.87 5.80 -6.77
C PRO A 259 19.68 4.31 -6.47
N TYR A 260 18.80 3.69 -7.24
CA TYR A 260 18.64 2.24 -7.31
C TYR A 260 19.78 1.59 -8.12
N ASP A 261 19.88 0.26 -8.08
CA ASP A 261 20.94 -0.45 -8.80
C ASP A 261 20.90 -0.16 -10.31
N TYR A 262 22.00 0.33 -10.83
CA TYR A 262 22.11 0.76 -12.23
C TYR A 262 21.78 -0.37 -13.22
N LYS A 263 22.22 -1.61 -12.92
CA LYS A 263 22.01 -2.74 -13.84
C LYS A 263 20.56 -3.20 -13.83
N MET A 264 19.93 -3.26 -12.66
CA MET A 264 18.51 -3.59 -12.55
C MET A 264 17.64 -2.56 -13.29
N VAL A 265 17.84 -1.27 -13.02
CA VAL A 265 17.09 -0.19 -13.67
C VAL A 265 17.31 -0.20 -15.18
N SER A 266 18.56 -0.34 -15.65
CA SER A 266 18.86 -0.40 -17.08
C SER A 266 18.19 -1.59 -17.77
N LYS A 267 18.17 -2.75 -17.12
CA LYS A 267 17.51 -3.96 -17.63
C LYS A 267 15.99 -3.80 -17.69
N LEU A 268 15.37 -3.22 -16.66
CA LEU A 268 13.94 -2.93 -16.68
C LEU A 268 13.56 -2.01 -17.84
N ILE A 269 14.36 -0.96 -18.10
CA ILE A 269 14.15 -0.05 -19.22
C ILE A 269 14.33 -0.76 -20.57
N GLU A 270 15.37 -1.59 -20.71
CA GLU A 270 15.62 -2.36 -21.93
C GLU A 270 14.46 -3.30 -22.24
N LEU A 271 13.99 -4.03 -21.23
CA LEU A 271 12.87 -4.98 -21.37
C LEU A 271 11.56 -4.26 -21.68
N ALA A 272 11.28 -3.13 -21.03
CA ALA A 272 10.08 -2.33 -21.31
C ALA A 272 10.07 -1.86 -22.77
N LYS A 273 11.23 -1.42 -23.32
CA LYS A 273 11.37 -1.05 -24.73
C LYS A 273 11.18 -2.24 -25.67
N LYS A 274 11.84 -3.36 -25.38
CA LYS A 274 11.83 -4.56 -26.21
C LYS A 274 10.44 -5.18 -26.35
N GLU A 275 9.69 -5.22 -25.24
CA GLU A 275 8.35 -5.81 -25.17
C GLU A 275 7.23 -4.78 -25.43
N GLU A 276 7.58 -3.56 -25.86
CA GLU A 276 6.65 -2.46 -26.16
C GLU A 276 5.68 -2.16 -24.98
N ILE A 277 6.18 -2.28 -23.73
CA ILE A 277 5.42 -1.96 -22.53
C ILE A 277 5.35 -0.45 -22.38
N ASN A 278 4.18 0.10 -22.07
CA ASN A 278 4.03 1.54 -21.82
C ASN A 278 4.61 1.88 -20.44
N TYR A 279 5.73 2.62 -20.40
CA TYR A 279 6.49 2.90 -19.18
C TYR A 279 6.99 4.36 -19.13
N ALA A 280 7.33 4.78 -17.92
CA ALA A 280 8.08 6.01 -17.66
C ALA A 280 9.30 5.71 -16.77
N VAL A 281 10.30 6.61 -16.81
CA VAL A 281 11.46 6.56 -15.90
C VAL A 281 11.52 7.88 -15.16
N ASP A 282 11.44 7.83 -13.83
CA ASP A 282 11.33 9.03 -13.02
C ASP A 282 12.22 9.00 -11.78
N ILE A 283 12.36 10.16 -11.12
CA ILE A 283 13.07 10.35 -9.85
C ILE A 283 12.08 10.93 -8.85
N TYR A 284 11.92 10.27 -7.70
CA TYR A 284 10.98 10.70 -6.66
C TYR A 284 11.73 11.40 -5.53
N PRO A 285 11.52 12.71 -5.33
CA PRO A 285 12.34 13.49 -4.38
C PRO A 285 12.00 13.19 -2.90
N PHE A 286 10.75 12.81 -2.59
CA PHE A 286 10.21 12.65 -1.23
C PHE A 286 9.58 11.27 -1.00
N TYR A 287 10.28 10.24 -1.43
CA TYR A 287 9.79 8.87 -1.45
C TYR A 287 10.84 7.92 -0.91
N SER A 288 10.43 6.81 -0.34
CA SER A 288 11.26 5.65 -0.03
C SER A 288 10.43 4.38 -0.17
N SER A 289 11.07 3.25 -0.42
CA SER A 289 10.39 1.96 -0.65
C SER A 289 10.92 0.88 0.27
N ASP A 290 10.28 -0.28 0.23
CA ASP A 290 10.77 -1.50 0.87
C ASP A 290 12.20 -1.87 0.43
N ALA A 291 12.56 -1.66 -0.84
CA ALA A 291 13.93 -1.92 -1.30
C ALA A 291 14.94 -1.01 -0.59
N SER A 292 14.62 0.29 -0.44
CA SER A 292 15.47 1.20 0.31
C SER A 292 15.47 0.92 1.82
N ALA A 293 14.37 0.44 2.39
CA ALA A 293 14.31 -0.01 3.79
C ALA A 293 15.19 -1.24 4.04
N ALA A 294 15.16 -2.24 3.16
CA ALA A 294 16.01 -3.43 3.23
C ALA A 294 17.49 -3.08 3.15
N LEU A 295 17.90 -2.22 2.21
CA LEU A 295 19.28 -1.74 2.07
C LEU A 295 19.76 -0.99 3.33
N ARG A 296 18.95 -0.07 3.86
CA ARG A 296 19.28 0.65 5.11
C ARG A 296 19.41 -0.26 6.32
N SER A 297 18.70 -1.39 6.32
CA SER A 297 18.75 -2.39 7.39
C SER A 297 19.94 -3.34 7.28
N GLY A 298 20.80 -3.19 6.25
CA GLY A 298 22.03 -3.94 6.08
C GLY A 298 21.89 -5.21 5.24
N SER A 299 20.81 -5.36 4.47
CA SER A 299 20.70 -6.46 3.50
C SER A 299 21.72 -6.25 2.36
N ASP A 300 22.51 -7.28 2.08
CA ASP A 300 23.48 -7.29 0.96
C ASP A 300 22.77 -7.74 -0.32
N ILE A 301 22.05 -6.82 -0.94
CA ILE A 301 21.19 -7.05 -2.12
C ILE A 301 21.31 -5.91 -3.13
N LYS A 302 20.94 -6.16 -4.36
CA LYS A 302 20.62 -5.10 -5.31
C LYS A 302 19.14 -4.74 -5.18
N GLY A 303 18.79 -3.48 -5.32
CA GLY A 303 17.41 -3.00 -5.20
C GLY A 303 16.96 -2.20 -6.41
N ALA A 304 15.68 -2.35 -6.77
CA ALA A 304 14.98 -1.50 -7.74
C ALA A 304 13.52 -1.32 -7.31
N LEU A 305 12.84 -0.36 -7.95
CA LEU A 305 11.45 -0.03 -7.68
C LEU A 305 10.71 0.18 -9.00
N ILE A 306 9.56 -0.48 -9.14
CA ILE A 306 8.59 -0.25 -10.21
C ILE A 306 7.17 -0.24 -9.64
N GLY A 307 6.21 0.31 -10.40
CA GLY A 307 4.80 0.17 -10.06
C GLY A 307 3.88 0.95 -10.97
N PRO A 308 2.55 0.78 -10.83
CA PRO A 308 1.58 1.52 -11.64
C PRO A 308 1.63 3.00 -11.27
N GLY A 309 1.44 3.88 -12.27
CA GLY A 309 1.30 5.30 -12.00
C GLY A 309 0.06 5.60 -11.18
N ILE A 310 0.23 6.27 -10.03
CA ILE A 310 -0.84 6.65 -9.11
C ILE A 310 -0.84 8.16 -8.91
N HIS A 311 -1.97 8.79 -9.21
CA HIS A 311 -2.16 10.22 -8.99
C HIS A 311 -2.72 10.50 -7.60
N ALA A 312 -2.26 11.59 -6.98
CA ALA A 312 -2.70 12.08 -5.67
C ALA A 312 -2.47 11.09 -4.52
N SER A 313 -1.29 10.40 -4.51
CA SER A 313 -0.91 9.49 -3.43
C SER A 313 -1.02 10.14 -2.05
N HIS A 314 -1.32 9.31 -1.02
CA HIS A 314 -1.61 9.71 0.35
C HIS A 314 -2.89 10.57 0.52
N GLY A 315 -3.65 10.75 -0.56
CA GLY A 315 -4.94 11.45 -0.58
C GLY A 315 -6.08 10.57 -1.09
N MET A 316 -6.86 11.10 -2.05
CA MET A 316 -7.84 10.33 -2.83
C MET A 316 -7.20 9.96 -4.17
N GLU A 317 -6.79 8.72 -4.29
CA GLU A 317 -5.93 8.24 -5.33
C GLU A 317 -6.68 7.77 -6.57
N ARG A 318 -5.97 7.76 -7.70
CA ARG A 318 -6.47 7.21 -8.94
C ARG A 318 -5.35 6.58 -9.77
N THR A 319 -5.65 5.44 -10.38
CA THR A 319 -4.82 4.78 -11.39
C THR A 319 -5.69 4.26 -12.54
N HIS A 320 -5.07 3.73 -13.58
CA HIS A 320 -5.77 3.08 -14.68
C HIS A 320 -5.39 1.59 -14.75
N ILE A 321 -6.34 0.74 -15.15
CA ILE A 321 -6.13 -0.71 -15.31
C ILE A 321 -4.95 -1.04 -16.24
N GLU A 322 -4.64 -0.18 -17.22
CA GLU A 322 -3.49 -0.37 -18.09
C GLU A 322 -2.15 -0.20 -17.36
N GLY A 323 -2.04 0.71 -16.39
CA GLY A 323 -0.86 0.83 -15.54
C GLY A 323 -0.61 -0.45 -14.73
N ILE A 324 -1.67 -1.03 -14.18
CA ILE A 324 -1.62 -2.33 -13.49
C ILE A 324 -1.14 -3.43 -14.45
N ILE A 325 -1.73 -3.52 -15.65
CA ILE A 325 -1.36 -4.51 -16.66
C ILE A 325 0.09 -4.34 -17.11
N ASN A 326 0.55 -3.12 -17.34
CA ASN A 326 1.91 -2.85 -17.77
C ASN A 326 2.93 -3.20 -16.67
N THR A 327 2.58 -3.01 -15.41
CA THR A 327 3.42 -3.43 -14.27
C THR A 327 3.53 -4.96 -14.22
N ILE A 328 2.44 -5.70 -14.36
CA ILE A 328 2.46 -7.17 -14.42
C ILE A 328 3.33 -7.66 -15.58
N LYS A 329 3.17 -7.08 -16.78
CA LYS A 329 3.98 -7.45 -17.96
C LYS A 329 5.48 -7.21 -17.73
N LEU A 330 5.84 -6.10 -17.08
CA LEU A 330 7.24 -5.80 -16.81
C LEU A 330 7.84 -6.78 -15.79
N ILE A 331 7.07 -7.16 -14.75
CA ILE A 331 7.48 -8.22 -13.81
C ILE A 331 7.71 -9.54 -14.55
N GLU A 332 6.75 -9.97 -15.39
CA GLU A 332 6.86 -11.20 -16.19
C GLU A 332 8.11 -11.17 -17.07
N SER A 333 8.33 -10.07 -17.80
CA SER A 333 9.49 -9.92 -18.68
C SER A 333 10.79 -9.91 -17.88
N TYR A 334 10.84 -9.28 -16.71
CA TYR A 334 12.03 -9.23 -15.86
C TYR A 334 12.41 -10.63 -15.34
N VAL A 335 11.45 -11.38 -14.81
CA VAL A 335 11.64 -12.74 -14.31
C VAL A 335 12.09 -13.67 -15.44
N ASP A 336 11.49 -13.58 -16.63
CA ASP A 336 11.81 -14.42 -17.79
C ASP A 336 13.19 -14.15 -18.39
N ASN A 337 13.79 -13.04 -18.07
CA ASN A 337 15.10 -12.64 -18.58
C ASN A 337 16.17 -12.47 -17.49
N ILE A 338 15.92 -12.87 -16.25
CA ILE A 338 16.80 -12.58 -15.09
C ILE A 338 18.25 -13.03 -15.30
N ASN A 339 18.48 -14.12 -16.01
CA ASN A 339 19.78 -14.74 -16.24
C ASN A 339 20.34 -14.51 -17.67
N LYS A 340 19.77 -13.59 -18.44
CA LYS A 340 20.20 -13.33 -19.83
C LYS A 340 20.96 -12.04 -19.98
#